data_27ca636340cb043e2439430ce58e845f
#
_entry.id   27ca636340cb043e2439430ce58e845f
#
_cell.length_a   1.000
_cell.length_b   1.000
_cell.length_c   1.000
_cell.angle_alpha   90.00
_cell.angle_beta   90.00
_cell.angle_gamma   90.00
#
_symmetry.space_group_name_H-M   'P 1'
#
loop_
_entity.id
_entity.type
_entity.pdbx_description
1 polymer ?
#
loop_
_entity_poly.entity_id
_entity_poly.type
_entity_poly.pdbx_seq_one_letter_code
_entity_poly.pdbx_strand_id
1 'polypeptide(L)'
;MAKLVVSILTSLDGYCAGPGGALAGLPMGEAFSVHNLACLRGAGTLLFGATTFPMFEAYWPNVDRGAGSHPVLREIADRVAAAGKLLVSDHLRVHPDSPWADTEVVSRAQARTRLAQLKAAPGPDLLIFGSHVLSNALLAHGLVDELHLLVGNVLLGEGVPTFEPGLAQHWKLRDQNRLPGSDTVALHYDCRPR
;
A
#
# COMPACT_ATOMS: atom_id res chain seq x y z
N MET A 1 -14.49 4.41 -13.64
CA MET A 1 -14.56 3.70 -12.36
C MET A 1 -13.17 3.67 -11.76
N ALA A 2 -13.02 4.05 -10.52
CA ALA A 2 -11.74 4.02 -9.81
C ALA A 2 -11.29 2.56 -9.58
N LYS A 3 -9.99 2.31 -9.62
CA LYS A 3 -9.40 0.99 -9.31
C LYS A 3 -8.93 0.95 -7.87
N LEU A 4 -8.87 -0.25 -7.30
CA LEU A 4 -8.14 -0.50 -6.07
C LEU A 4 -6.78 -1.12 -6.43
N VAL A 5 -5.73 -0.38 -6.14
CA VAL A 5 -4.34 -0.74 -6.41
C VAL A 5 -3.66 -1.11 -5.10
N VAL A 6 -2.91 -2.21 -5.08
CA VAL A 6 -2.04 -2.61 -3.97
C VAL A 6 -0.59 -2.53 -4.44
N SER A 7 0.27 -1.83 -3.69
CA SER A 7 1.72 -1.87 -3.87
C SER A 7 2.35 -2.48 -2.63
N ILE A 8 3.03 -3.62 -2.78
CA ILE A 8 3.65 -4.35 -1.68
C ILE A 8 5.07 -4.81 -2.06
N LEU A 9 6.01 -4.61 -1.14
CA LEU A 9 7.37 -5.10 -1.24
C LEU A 9 7.48 -6.47 -0.56
N THR A 10 8.16 -7.40 -1.19
CA THR A 10 8.42 -8.75 -0.69
C THR A 10 9.89 -9.12 -0.85
N SER A 11 10.38 -9.98 0.04
CA SER A 11 11.67 -10.66 -0.12
C SER A 11 11.57 -11.77 -1.19
N LEU A 12 12.70 -12.34 -1.61
CA LEU A 12 12.77 -13.47 -2.55
C LEU A 12 12.07 -14.73 -1.98
N ASP A 13 12.09 -14.89 -0.67
CA ASP A 13 11.46 -16.00 0.05
C ASP A 13 10.03 -15.69 0.53
N GLY A 14 9.45 -14.57 0.05
CA GLY A 14 8.01 -14.30 0.15
C GLY A 14 7.54 -13.61 1.42
N TYR A 15 8.40 -12.88 2.13
CA TYR A 15 8.03 -12.11 3.33
C TYR A 15 7.94 -10.61 3.04
N CYS A 16 6.88 -9.95 3.49
CA CYS A 16 6.71 -8.51 3.37
C CYS A 16 7.22 -7.73 4.60
N ALA A 17 7.61 -8.43 5.64
CA ALA A 17 8.31 -7.89 6.81
C ALA A 17 9.03 -9.03 7.54
N GLY A 18 10.07 -8.71 8.28
CA GLY A 18 10.76 -9.63 9.17
C GLY A 18 9.95 -9.94 10.43
N PRO A 19 10.54 -10.68 11.40
CA PRO A 19 9.92 -10.99 12.67
C PRO A 19 9.40 -9.73 13.38
N GLY A 20 8.21 -9.83 13.97
CA GLY A 20 7.57 -8.70 14.65
C GLY A 20 7.12 -7.56 13.72
N GLY A 21 7.11 -7.75 12.41
CA GLY A 21 6.72 -6.73 11.45
C GLY A 21 7.86 -5.76 11.09
N ALA A 22 9.11 -6.11 11.39
CA ALA A 22 10.27 -5.28 11.09
C ALA A 22 10.46 -5.11 9.57
N LEU A 23 10.63 -3.87 9.11
CA LEU A 23 10.90 -3.54 7.71
C LEU A 23 12.40 -3.46 7.39
N ALA A 24 13.24 -3.54 8.42
CA ALA A 24 14.69 -3.56 8.26
C ALA A 24 15.13 -4.77 7.40
N GLY A 25 16.05 -4.52 6.49
CA GLY A 25 16.52 -5.54 5.53
C GLY A 25 15.79 -5.55 4.19
N LEU A 26 14.57 -5.02 4.11
CA LEU A 26 13.91 -4.84 2.81
C LEU A 26 14.48 -3.63 2.04
N PRO A 27 14.62 -3.71 0.70
CA PRO A 27 15.24 -2.65 -0.12
C PRO A 27 14.27 -1.47 -0.35
N MET A 28 14.02 -0.68 0.70
CA MET A 28 13.13 0.49 0.69
C MET A 28 13.86 1.79 0.33
N GLY A 29 14.81 1.74 -0.61
CA GLY A 29 15.58 2.90 -1.05
C GLY A 29 14.84 3.81 -2.04
N GLU A 30 15.61 4.64 -2.76
CA GLU A 30 15.06 5.64 -3.69
C GLU A 30 14.21 5.01 -4.79
N ALA A 31 14.65 3.93 -5.41
CA ALA A 31 13.90 3.26 -6.48
C ALA A 31 12.52 2.78 -6.02
N PHE A 32 12.42 2.24 -4.79
CA PHE A 32 11.15 1.91 -4.15
C PHE A 32 10.27 3.15 -3.96
N SER A 33 10.84 4.25 -3.47
CA SER A 33 10.14 5.51 -3.27
C SER A 33 9.62 6.10 -4.58
N VAL A 34 10.43 6.08 -5.66
CA VAL A 34 10.05 6.53 -7.00
C VAL A 34 8.88 5.70 -7.55
N HIS A 35 8.93 4.37 -7.40
CA HIS A 35 7.82 3.50 -7.83
C HIS A 35 6.52 3.82 -7.07
N ASN A 36 6.59 3.94 -5.74
CA ASN A 36 5.43 4.27 -4.93
C ASN A 36 4.87 5.66 -5.20
N LEU A 37 5.74 6.62 -5.53
CA LEU A 37 5.31 7.94 -6.00
C LEU A 37 4.52 7.85 -7.32
N ALA A 38 4.95 7.00 -8.26
CA ALA A 38 4.20 6.79 -9.49
C ALA A 38 2.77 6.25 -9.21
N CYS A 39 2.63 5.30 -8.27
CA CYS A 39 1.31 4.82 -7.83
C CYS A 39 0.48 5.95 -7.17
N LEU A 40 1.11 6.78 -6.31
CA LEU A 40 0.44 7.90 -5.64
C LEU A 40 -0.08 8.96 -6.61
N ARG A 41 0.60 9.19 -7.72
CA ARG A 41 0.16 10.17 -8.73
C ARG A 41 -1.19 9.83 -9.35
N GLY A 42 -1.57 8.55 -9.39
CA GLY A 42 -2.87 8.08 -9.85
C GLY A 42 -3.94 7.99 -8.75
N ALA A 43 -3.53 8.06 -7.48
CA ALA A 43 -4.40 7.81 -6.35
C ALA A 43 -5.03 9.08 -5.76
N GLY A 44 -6.29 8.99 -5.34
CA GLY A 44 -6.99 10.05 -4.62
C GLY A 44 -7.36 9.66 -3.19
N THR A 45 -7.33 8.37 -2.87
CA THR A 45 -7.63 7.87 -1.52
C THR A 45 -6.64 6.79 -1.13
N LEU A 46 -6.06 6.92 0.06
CA LEU A 46 -5.19 5.92 0.67
C LEU A 46 -6.00 5.07 1.64
N LEU A 47 -5.91 3.74 1.49
CA LEU A 47 -6.53 2.78 2.39
C LEU A 47 -5.51 2.23 3.36
N PHE A 48 -5.91 2.14 4.62
CA PHE A 48 -5.06 1.66 5.69
C PHE A 48 -5.74 0.57 6.52
N GLY A 49 -4.94 -0.42 6.93
CA GLY A 49 -5.27 -1.29 8.06
C GLY A 49 -4.73 -0.70 9.37
N ALA A 50 -5.14 -1.30 10.50
CA ALA A 50 -4.81 -0.82 11.84
C ALA A 50 -3.30 -0.79 12.15
N THR A 51 -2.48 -1.60 11.49
CA THR A 51 -1.02 -1.63 11.69
C THR A 51 -0.32 -0.54 10.89
N THR A 52 -0.71 -0.36 9.62
CA THR A 52 -0.02 0.57 8.71
C THR A 52 -0.41 2.03 8.95
N PHE A 53 -1.65 2.29 9.38
CA PHE A 53 -2.14 3.66 9.62
C PHE A 53 -1.26 4.43 10.61
N PRO A 54 -0.99 3.94 11.85
CA PRO A 54 -0.18 4.67 12.80
C PRO A 54 1.26 4.93 12.31
N MET A 55 1.83 3.99 11.54
CA MET A 55 3.17 4.15 10.97
C MET A 55 3.22 5.30 9.98
N PHE A 56 2.23 5.40 9.11
CA PHE A 56 2.14 6.47 8.10
C PHE A 56 1.80 7.81 8.75
N GLU A 57 0.88 7.83 9.71
CA GLU A 57 0.49 9.02 10.47
C GLU A 57 1.66 9.61 11.25
N ALA A 58 2.50 8.77 11.84
CA ALA A 58 3.69 9.22 12.57
C ALA A 58 4.81 9.73 11.65
N TYR A 59 4.93 9.21 10.44
CA TYR A 59 6.06 9.50 9.55
C TYR A 59 5.78 10.65 8.57
N TRP A 60 4.72 10.55 7.76
CA TRP A 60 4.52 11.43 6.61
C TRP A 60 4.25 12.90 6.95
N PRO A 61 3.50 13.24 7.99
CA PRO A 61 3.32 14.65 8.39
C PRO A 61 4.63 15.33 8.82
N ASN A 62 5.59 14.53 9.30
CA ASN A 62 6.88 15.02 9.84
C ASN A 62 8.02 15.00 8.81
N VAL A 63 7.76 14.57 7.57
CA VAL A 63 8.78 14.64 6.51
C VAL A 63 9.12 16.10 6.21
N ASP A 64 10.41 16.41 6.26
CA ASP A 64 10.91 17.75 5.92
C ASP A 64 10.56 18.10 4.46
N ARG A 65 9.93 19.26 4.26
CA ARG A 65 9.57 19.81 2.95
C ARG A 65 10.44 20.98 2.53
N GLY A 66 11.48 21.30 3.29
CA GLY A 66 12.43 22.35 2.98
C GLY A 66 13.23 22.10 1.69
N ALA A 67 13.92 23.13 1.23
CA ALA A 67 14.66 23.09 -0.03
C ALA A 67 15.79 22.03 -0.06
N GLY A 68 16.29 21.61 1.13
CA GLY A 68 17.31 20.57 1.28
C GLY A 68 16.78 19.13 1.32
N SER A 69 15.46 18.93 1.39
CA SER A 69 14.87 17.59 1.47
C SER A 69 14.86 16.90 0.11
N HIS A 70 14.87 15.56 0.14
CA HIS A 70 14.87 14.75 -1.08
C HIS A 70 13.58 14.99 -1.91
N PRO A 71 13.66 15.37 -3.19
CA PRO A 71 12.49 15.78 -3.99
C PRO A 71 11.38 14.73 -4.04
N VAL A 72 11.75 13.44 -4.16
CA VAL A 72 10.79 12.32 -4.19
C VAL A 72 10.03 12.20 -2.87
N LEU A 73 10.73 12.26 -1.73
CA LEU A 73 10.08 12.16 -0.42
C LEU A 73 9.16 13.34 -0.14
N ARG A 74 9.56 14.54 -0.55
CA ARG A 74 8.72 15.73 -0.47
C ARG A 74 7.43 15.58 -1.27
N GLU A 75 7.52 15.18 -2.54
CA GLU A 75 6.33 14.97 -3.37
C GLU A 75 5.43 13.86 -2.79
N ILE A 76 6.00 12.76 -2.28
CA ILE A 76 5.22 11.72 -1.58
C ILE A 76 4.48 12.32 -0.38
N ALA A 77 5.18 13.08 0.47
CA ALA A 77 4.58 13.68 1.66
C ALA A 77 3.43 14.64 1.30
N ASP A 78 3.59 15.44 0.25
CA ASP A 78 2.55 16.36 -0.23
C ASP A 78 1.33 15.59 -0.76
N ARG A 79 1.54 14.52 -1.54
CA ARG A 79 0.46 13.68 -2.06
C ARG A 79 -0.25 12.89 -0.98
N VAL A 80 0.50 12.34 -0.02
CA VAL A 80 -0.08 11.67 1.15
C VAL A 80 -0.91 12.64 1.97
N ALA A 81 -0.46 13.89 2.15
CA ALA A 81 -1.24 14.90 2.83
C ALA A 81 -2.55 15.23 2.10
N ALA A 82 -2.50 15.38 0.77
CA ALA A 82 -3.65 15.77 -0.04
C ALA A 82 -4.66 14.64 -0.29
N ALA A 83 -4.24 13.39 -0.29
CA ALA A 83 -5.13 12.25 -0.51
C ALA A 83 -6.15 12.08 0.61
N GLY A 84 -7.39 11.67 0.27
CA GLY A 84 -8.33 11.16 1.26
C GLY A 84 -7.79 9.93 1.97
N LYS A 85 -8.23 9.67 3.21
CA LYS A 85 -7.78 8.52 3.99
C LYS A 85 -8.98 7.69 4.44
N LEU A 86 -8.87 6.38 4.26
CA LEU A 86 -9.86 5.41 4.72
C LEU A 86 -9.16 4.37 5.59
N LEU A 87 -9.51 4.33 6.86
CA LEU A 87 -9.04 3.35 7.83
C LEU A 87 -10.05 2.22 7.98
N VAL A 88 -9.64 0.99 7.69
CA VAL A 88 -10.43 -0.21 7.93
C VAL A 88 -10.02 -0.83 9.26
N SER A 89 -10.83 -0.61 10.29
CA SER A 89 -10.56 -1.14 11.63
C SER A 89 -11.82 -1.24 12.49
N ASP A 90 -11.93 -2.31 13.28
CA ASP A 90 -13.00 -2.47 14.26
C ASP A 90 -12.65 -1.78 15.60
N HIS A 91 -11.38 -1.52 15.86
CA HIS A 91 -10.89 -1.09 17.17
C HIS A 91 -10.15 0.24 17.16
N LEU A 92 -9.30 0.47 16.12
CA LEU A 92 -8.52 1.71 16.05
C LEU A 92 -9.46 2.89 15.76
N ARG A 93 -9.21 4.00 16.47
CA ARG A 93 -9.87 5.29 16.25
C ARG A 93 -8.82 6.34 16.01
N VAL A 94 -9.13 7.31 15.16
CA VAL A 94 -8.23 8.45 14.90
C VAL A 94 -8.44 9.49 15.99
N HIS A 95 -7.32 9.98 16.54
CA HIS A 95 -7.39 11.01 17.59
C HIS A 95 -7.88 12.33 16.98
N PRO A 96 -8.74 13.11 17.70
CA PRO A 96 -9.23 14.40 17.19
C PRO A 96 -8.11 15.41 16.86
N ASP A 97 -7.00 15.36 17.57
CA ASP A 97 -5.83 16.24 17.35
C ASP A 97 -4.83 15.66 16.33
N SER A 98 -5.14 14.54 15.70
CA SER A 98 -4.31 13.96 14.65
C SER A 98 -4.21 14.90 13.45
N PRO A 99 -3.05 15.00 12.77
CA PRO A 99 -2.95 15.65 11.48
C PRO A 99 -3.85 15.00 10.40
N TRP A 100 -4.41 13.82 10.70
CA TRP A 100 -5.32 13.05 9.85
C TRP A 100 -6.69 12.83 10.51
N ALA A 101 -7.15 13.76 11.33
CA ALA A 101 -8.42 13.68 12.06
C ALA A 101 -9.65 13.52 11.13
N ASP A 102 -9.55 13.94 9.88
CA ASP A 102 -10.55 13.81 8.82
C ASP A 102 -10.61 12.41 8.17
N THR A 103 -9.81 11.44 8.64
CA THR A 103 -9.81 10.07 8.14
C THR A 103 -11.18 9.42 8.33
N GLU A 104 -11.75 8.91 7.25
CA GLU A 104 -12.94 8.06 7.33
C GLU A 104 -12.58 6.71 7.97
N VAL A 105 -13.30 6.30 9.01
CA VAL A 105 -13.11 5.01 9.68
C VAL A 105 -14.31 4.11 9.40
N VAL A 106 -14.04 2.91 8.88
CA VAL A 106 -15.06 1.88 8.64
C VAL A 106 -14.68 0.57 9.31
N SER A 107 -15.68 -0.18 9.77
CA SER A 107 -15.44 -1.54 10.27
C SER A 107 -15.07 -2.50 9.13
N ARG A 108 -14.46 -3.64 9.47
CA ARG A 108 -14.18 -4.70 8.50
C ARG A 108 -15.45 -5.18 7.78
N ALA A 109 -16.57 -5.26 8.50
CA ALA A 109 -17.86 -5.66 7.92
C ALA A 109 -18.38 -4.64 6.90
N GLN A 110 -18.12 -3.37 7.08
CA GLN A 110 -18.56 -2.28 6.19
C GLN A 110 -17.60 -2.05 5.01
N ALA A 111 -16.34 -2.46 5.13
CA ALA A 111 -15.28 -2.16 4.16
C ALA A 111 -15.66 -2.54 2.72
N ARG A 112 -16.23 -3.74 2.51
CA ARG A 112 -16.63 -4.21 1.18
C ARG A 112 -17.65 -3.28 0.51
N THR A 113 -18.68 -2.92 1.23
CA THR A 113 -19.75 -2.03 0.72
C THR A 113 -19.19 -0.65 0.43
N ARG A 114 -18.36 -0.11 1.36
CA ARG A 114 -17.77 1.21 1.18
C ARG A 114 -16.82 1.26 0.00
N LEU A 115 -15.97 0.25 -0.18
CA LEU A 115 -15.08 0.14 -1.34
C LEU A 115 -15.83 0.03 -2.66
N ALA A 116 -16.92 -0.72 -2.71
CA ALA A 116 -17.77 -0.80 -3.90
C ALA A 116 -18.35 0.57 -4.28
N GLN A 117 -18.78 1.37 -3.30
CA GLN A 117 -19.28 2.74 -3.52
C GLN A 117 -18.16 3.65 -4.07
N LEU A 118 -16.97 3.62 -3.46
CA LEU A 118 -15.83 4.42 -3.90
C LEU A 118 -15.39 4.05 -5.32
N LYS A 119 -15.34 2.75 -5.64
CA LYS A 119 -14.97 2.28 -6.99
C LYS A 119 -16.02 2.64 -8.05
N ALA A 120 -17.30 2.68 -7.69
CA ALA A 120 -18.38 3.05 -8.63
C ALA A 120 -18.37 4.55 -8.96
N ALA A 121 -17.91 5.40 -8.06
CA ALA A 121 -17.81 6.83 -8.28
C ALA A 121 -16.74 7.17 -9.34
N PRO A 122 -16.96 8.20 -10.16
CA PRO A 122 -15.90 8.75 -10.99
C PRO A 122 -14.84 9.41 -10.11
N GLY A 123 -13.57 9.15 -10.38
CA GLY A 123 -12.49 9.74 -9.59
C GLY A 123 -11.16 9.01 -9.76
N PRO A 124 -10.14 9.48 -9.05
CA PRO A 124 -8.83 8.84 -9.00
C PRO A 124 -8.88 7.49 -8.27
N ASP A 125 -7.82 6.71 -8.42
CA ASP A 125 -7.74 5.36 -7.86
C ASP A 125 -7.62 5.35 -6.33
N LEU A 126 -7.91 4.19 -5.75
CA LEU A 126 -7.70 3.85 -4.36
C LEU A 126 -6.36 3.10 -4.25
N LEU A 127 -5.54 3.42 -3.25
CA LEU A 127 -4.20 2.84 -3.12
C LEU A 127 -3.95 2.30 -1.72
N ILE A 128 -3.35 1.12 -1.66
CA ILE A 128 -2.83 0.51 -0.43
C ILE A 128 -1.32 0.33 -0.59
N PHE A 129 -0.57 0.80 0.40
CA PHE A 129 0.84 0.46 0.54
C PHE A 129 1.01 -0.62 1.62
N GLY A 130 1.56 -1.77 1.22
CA GLY A 130 1.74 -2.89 2.14
C GLY A 130 0.43 -3.37 2.75
N SER A 131 0.29 -3.23 4.08
CA SER A 131 -0.93 -3.58 4.86
C SER A 131 -1.34 -5.04 4.70
N HIS A 132 -0.42 -5.98 5.07
CA HIS A 132 -0.56 -7.42 4.89
C HIS A 132 -1.99 -7.95 5.13
N VAL A 133 -2.56 -7.72 6.32
CA VAL A 133 -3.89 -8.23 6.69
C VAL A 133 -4.99 -7.67 5.79
N LEU A 134 -4.98 -6.35 5.54
CA LEU A 134 -6.01 -5.70 4.72
C LEU A 134 -5.90 -6.14 3.27
N SER A 135 -4.70 -6.11 2.68
CA SER A 135 -4.49 -6.49 1.29
C SER A 135 -4.89 -7.94 1.03
N ASN A 136 -4.49 -8.88 1.89
CA ASN A 136 -4.87 -10.28 1.76
C ASN A 136 -6.38 -10.49 1.87
N ALA A 137 -7.06 -9.83 2.82
CA ALA A 137 -8.51 -9.91 2.93
C ALA A 137 -9.21 -9.38 1.67
N LEU A 138 -8.74 -8.29 1.08
CA LEU A 138 -9.32 -7.72 -0.13
C LEU A 138 -9.01 -8.55 -1.38
N LEU A 139 -7.82 -9.13 -1.48
CA LEU A 139 -7.45 -10.08 -2.53
C LEU A 139 -8.34 -11.34 -2.47
N ALA A 140 -8.53 -11.92 -1.27
CA ALA A 140 -9.38 -13.09 -1.08
C ALA A 140 -10.83 -12.85 -1.54
N HIS A 141 -11.31 -11.62 -1.47
CA HIS A 141 -12.65 -11.23 -1.91
C HIS A 141 -12.72 -10.71 -3.36
N GLY A 142 -11.62 -10.74 -4.11
CA GLY A 142 -11.56 -10.25 -5.50
C GLY A 142 -11.84 -8.75 -5.63
N LEU A 143 -11.52 -7.97 -4.61
CA LEU A 143 -11.77 -6.52 -4.58
C LEU A 143 -10.60 -5.69 -5.12
N VAL A 144 -9.40 -6.26 -5.18
CA VAL A 144 -8.21 -5.63 -5.75
C VAL A 144 -8.25 -5.74 -7.27
N ASP A 145 -8.03 -4.63 -7.96
CA ASP A 145 -7.98 -4.57 -9.43
C ASP A 145 -6.54 -4.75 -9.95
N GLU A 146 -5.58 -4.14 -9.28
CA GLU A 146 -4.18 -4.17 -9.68
C GLU A 146 -3.26 -4.44 -8.48
N LEU A 147 -2.26 -5.29 -8.69
CA LEU A 147 -1.22 -5.58 -7.71
C LEU A 147 0.15 -5.22 -8.31
N HIS A 148 0.86 -4.32 -7.65
CA HIS A 148 2.27 -4.05 -7.89
C HIS A 148 3.07 -4.81 -6.83
N LEU A 149 3.64 -5.94 -7.20
CA LEU A 149 4.49 -6.76 -6.34
C LEU A 149 5.95 -6.41 -6.61
N LEU A 150 6.59 -5.79 -5.64
CA LEU A 150 8.01 -5.43 -5.69
C LEU A 150 8.82 -6.56 -5.03
N VAL A 151 9.59 -7.29 -5.82
CA VAL A 151 10.42 -8.40 -5.33
C VAL A 151 11.82 -7.87 -5.09
N GLY A 152 12.19 -7.74 -3.82
CA GLY A 152 13.52 -7.31 -3.38
C GLY A 152 14.54 -8.44 -3.47
N ASN A 153 15.80 -8.08 -3.62
CA ASN A 153 16.95 -8.99 -3.77
C ASN A 153 17.47 -9.54 -2.43
N VAL A 154 16.58 -9.87 -1.50
CA VAL A 154 16.90 -10.28 -0.13
C VAL A 154 16.13 -11.53 0.28
N LEU A 155 16.73 -12.37 1.11
CA LEU A 155 16.09 -13.44 1.87
C LEU A 155 15.95 -12.97 3.32
N LEU A 156 14.77 -13.09 3.90
CA LEU A 156 14.52 -12.78 5.32
C LEU A 156 14.57 -14.03 6.20
N GLY A 157 14.33 -15.21 5.63
CA GLY A 157 14.36 -16.50 6.33
C GLY A 157 13.11 -16.77 7.17
N GLU A 158 12.56 -15.72 7.79
CA GLU A 158 11.34 -15.75 8.61
C GLU A 158 10.66 -14.38 8.64
N GLY A 159 9.40 -14.31 9.03
CA GLY A 159 8.69 -13.04 9.13
C GLY A 159 7.22 -13.11 8.80
N VAL A 160 6.65 -11.98 8.36
CA VAL A 160 5.27 -11.86 7.92
C VAL A 160 5.20 -12.27 6.45
N PRO A 161 4.51 -13.35 6.08
CA PRO A 161 4.38 -13.76 4.68
C PRO A 161 3.65 -12.68 3.86
N THR A 162 4.03 -12.49 2.60
CA THR A 162 3.38 -11.51 1.73
C THR A 162 1.93 -11.88 1.46
N PHE A 163 1.67 -13.17 1.26
CA PHE A 163 0.33 -13.70 1.03
C PHE A 163 -0.03 -14.74 2.08
N GLU A 164 -1.30 -14.70 2.53
CA GLU A 164 -1.82 -15.67 3.48
C GLU A 164 -1.88 -17.08 2.89
N PRO A 165 -1.57 -18.11 3.68
CA PRO A 165 -1.79 -19.49 3.27
C PRO A 165 -3.25 -19.73 2.85
N GLY A 166 -3.44 -20.43 1.74
CA GLY A 166 -4.78 -20.71 1.20
C GLY A 166 -5.34 -19.66 0.25
N LEU A 167 -4.68 -18.54 0.06
CA LEU A 167 -5.01 -17.59 -1.00
C LEU A 167 -4.62 -18.16 -2.35
N ALA A 168 -5.57 -18.84 -3.04
CA ALA A 168 -5.37 -19.44 -4.35
C ALA A 168 -6.05 -18.59 -5.43
N GLN A 169 -5.26 -17.82 -6.18
CA GLN A 169 -5.72 -16.91 -7.23
C GLN A 169 -4.81 -16.99 -8.45
N HIS A 170 -5.38 -16.71 -9.63
CA HIS A 170 -4.65 -16.60 -10.88
C HIS A 170 -4.84 -15.22 -11.47
N TRP A 171 -3.75 -14.45 -11.59
CA TRP A 171 -3.78 -13.09 -12.11
C TRP A 171 -3.04 -12.99 -13.43
N LYS A 172 -3.35 -11.98 -14.22
CA LYS A 172 -2.69 -11.72 -15.49
C LYS A 172 -1.52 -10.77 -15.27
N LEU A 173 -0.29 -11.23 -15.53
CA LEU A 173 0.86 -10.32 -15.60
C LEU A 173 0.64 -9.31 -16.73
N ARG A 174 0.73 -8.04 -16.40
CA ARG A 174 0.59 -6.90 -17.32
C ARG A 174 1.94 -6.35 -17.74
N ASP A 175 2.83 -6.21 -16.77
CA ASP A 175 4.15 -5.64 -16.97
C ASP A 175 5.15 -6.17 -15.94
N GLN A 176 6.44 -6.10 -16.30
CA GLN A 176 7.54 -6.42 -15.41
C GLN A 176 8.76 -5.53 -15.74
N ASN A 177 9.42 -5.02 -14.73
CA ASN A 177 10.65 -4.27 -14.94
C ASN A 177 11.54 -4.30 -13.69
N ARG A 178 12.85 -4.23 -13.89
CA ARG A 178 13.78 -3.92 -12.81
C ARG A 178 13.69 -2.42 -12.51
N LEU A 179 13.56 -2.07 -11.24
CA LEU A 179 13.53 -0.65 -10.86
C LEU A 179 14.88 0.02 -11.15
N PRO A 180 14.91 1.21 -11.77
CA PRO A 180 16.15 1.89 -12.11
C PRO A 180 17.05 2.11 -10.88
N GLY A 181 18.32 1.76 -11.00
CA GLY A 181 19.30 1.90 -9.90
C GLY A 181 19.11 0.91 -8.74
N SER A 182 18.34 -0.16 -8.93
CA SER A 182 18.05 -1.16 -7.89
C SER A 182 18.04 -2.56 -8.47
N ASP A 183 18.20 -3.58 -7.61
CA ASP A 183 18.00 -4.99 -7.96
C ASP A 183 16.59 -5.49 -7.63
N THR A 184 15.68 -4.60 -7.27
CA THR A 184 14.26 -4.89 -7.05
C THR A 184 13.55 -5.01 -8.40
N VAL A 185 12.74 -6.07 -8.56
CA VAL A 185 11.88 -6.28 -9.73
C VAL A 185 10.44 -5.93 -9.37
N ALA A 186 9.83 -5.07 -10.17
CA ALA A 186 8.40 -4.76 -10.08
C ALA A 186 7.61 -5.67 -11.04
N LEU A 187 6.60 -6.36 -10.51
CA LEU A 187 5.64 -7.16 -11.25
C LEU A 187 4.27 -6.50 -11.12
N HIS A 188 3.64 -6.19 -12.25
CA HIS A 188 2.31 -5.57 -12.28
C HIS A 188 1.28 -6.58 -12.77
N TYR A 189 0.31 -6.92 -11.91
CA TYR A 189 -0.76 -7.88 -12.19
C TYR A 189 -2.13 -7.20 -12.28
N ASP A 190 -2.94 -7.67 -13.24
CA ASP A 190 -4.40 -7.46 -13.25
C ASP A 190 -5.03 -8.58 -12.41
N CYS A 191 -5.65 -8.19 -11.31
CA CYS A 191 -6.25 -9.10 -10.32
C CYS A 191 -7.76 -9.27 -10.51
N ARG A 192 -8.37 -8.61 -11.50
CA ARG A 192 -9.81 -8.70 -11.74
C ARG A 192 -10.22 -10.12 -12.14
N PRO A 193 -11.36 -10.62 -11.65
CA PRO A 193 -11.92 -11.91 -12.09
C PRO A 193 -12.06 -11.95 -13.62
N ARG A 194 -11.77 -13.11 -14.19
CA ARG A 194 -11.95 -13.36 -15.62
C ARG A 194 -13.38 -13.80 -15.90
#